data_e65e5d662070b5e81dffad4436afb331
#
_entry.id   e65e5d662070b5e81dffad4436afb331
#
_cell.length_a   1.000
_cell.length_b   1.000
_cell.length_c   1.000
_cell.angle_alpha   90.00
_cell.angle_beta   90.00
_cell.angle_gamma   90.00
#
_symmetry.space_group_name_H-M   'P 1'
#
loop_
_entity.id
_entity.type
_entity.pdbx_description
1 polymer ?
#
loop_
_entity_poly.entity_id
_entity_poly.type
_entity_poly.pdbx_seq_one_letter_code
_entity_poly.pdbx_strand_id
1 'polypeptide(L)'
;MLLSPWLLLWAVDRRGTWDVENPIPLFAQWCQNRLMIIVMALDATAEQINAVVERLRDIGADAHVSQGQRRTVIGAIGDRGLIQQLPWEAMDGVERAVPVLKEFKFVSREFQAEDSVIDVSGVPVGGGNFAMMAGPCAVESRDQLMASAEAVQKSGAVILRGDAFKPRTSPYSFQGLGEEGLQYLKEARELLGMPFIAEVLDPRDVELVSEYADLIRVGTRNMANFTLLREIGRQEKPVLLKRGFTATVDEWLNAAEYIYKEGNHDIIMCERGIRTYEPSTRNTLDISAVAVVKQLSHLPVIVDPSHSGGHRYLVGPLAKAAVAIGADGLLIDVHQAPETAKVDGAQALLPDDFAELMDELRKIGEAVGVSI
;
A
#
# COMPACT_ATOMS: atom_id res chain seq x y z
N MET A 1 -19.35 38.55 -3.12
CA MET A 1 -18.41 37.42 -3.20
C MET A 1 -19.02 36.44 -4.16
N LEU A 2 -18.61 36.47 -5.43
CA LEU A 2 -19.25 35.76 -6.55
C LEU A 2 -18.72 34.33 -6.59
N LEU A 3 -19.60 33.35 -6.41
CA LEU A 3 -19.33 31.91 -6.55
C LEU A 3 -19.16 31.58 -8.05
N SER A 4 -18.13 30.81 -8.35
CA SER A 4 -17.72 30.38 -9.69
C SER A 4 -18.81 29.58 -10.41
N PRO A 5 -19.01 29.77 -11.74
CA PRO A 5 -20.09 29.13 -12.54
C PRO A 5 -19.94 27.62 -12.77
N TRP A 6 -18.87 26.98 -12.31
CA TRP A 6 -18.56 25.56 -12.59
C TRP A 6 -19.17 24.55 -11.61
N LEU A 7 -19.86 24.99 -10.56
CA LEU A 7 -20.50 24.13 -9.55
C LEU A 7 -21.96 23.73 -9.88
N LEU A 8 -22.51 24.16 -11.01
CA LEU A 8 -23.92 24.01 -11.36
C LEU A 8 -24.23 22.87 -12.36
N LEU A 9 -23.28 22.03 -12.74
CA LEU A 9 -23.46 21.08 -13.84
C LEU A 9 -23.84 19.64 -13.43
N TRP A 10 -24.15 19.34 -12.15
CA TRP A 10 -24.36 17.95 -11.70
C TRP A 10 -25.68 17.68 -10.95
N ALA A 11 -26.66 18.54 -11.07
CA ALA A 11 -27.97 18.34 -10.40
C ALA A 11 -29.13 18.43 -11.39
N VAL A 12 -29.16 17.53 -12.39
CA VAL A 12 -30.33 17.35 -13.24
C VAL A 12 -30.86 15.92 -13.05
N ASP A 13 -32.13 15.78 -12.66
CA ASP A 13 -32.78 14.48 -12.56
C ASP A 13 -33.00 13.87 -13.99
N ARG A 14 -33.33 12.59 -14.06
CA ARG A 14 -33.57 11.90 -15.36
C ARG A 14 -34.69 12.48 -16.20
N ARG A 15 -35.43 13.49 -15.73
CA ARG A 15 -36.52 14.18 -16.40
C ARG A 15 -36.21 15.62 -16.78
N GLY A 16 -35.01 16.13 -16.46
CA GLY A 16 -34.54 17.45 -16.88
C GLY A 16 -35.15 18.63 -16.11
N THR A 17 -35.71 18.38 -14.91
CA THR A 17 -36.34 19.43 -14.08
C THR A 17 -35.44 19.80 -12.89
N TRP A 18 -35.40 21.12 -12.58
CA TRP A 18 -34.69 21.70 -11.43
C TRP A 18 -35.64 21.80 -10.21
N ASP A 19 -35.25 21.20 -9.09
CA ASP A 19 -35.91 21.49 -7.83
C ASP A 19 -35.16 22.63 -7.11
N VAL A 20 -35.72 23.81 -7.11
CA VAL A 20 -35.10 25.07 -6.63
C VAL A 20 -35.26 25.25 -5.13
N GLU A 21 -36.11 24.45 -4.47
CA GLU A 21 -36.45 24.64 -3.06
C GLU A 21 -35.58 23.84 -2.08
N ASN A 22 -34.76 22.87 -2.54
CA ASN A 22 -33.86 22.11 -1.68
C ASN A 22 -32.60 21.59 -2.37
N PRO A 23 -31.56 22.40 -2.57
CA PRO A 23 -30.34 21.99 -3.29
C PRO A 23 -29.34 21.13 -2.50
N ILE A 24 -29.61 20.73 -1.26
CA ILE A 24 -28.62 20.09 -0.36
C ILE A 24 -28.93 18.65 0.10
N PRO A 25 -30.04 17.96 -0.22
CA PRO A 25 -30.25 16.63 0.33
C PRO A 25 -29.42 15.52 -0.31
N LEU A 26 -29.11 15.59 -1.61
CA LEU A 26 -28.44 14.48 -2.34
C LEU A 26 -26.96 14.36 -2.01
N PHE A 27 -26.25 15.45 -1.80
CA PHE A 27 -24.81 15.40 -1.45
C PHE A 27 -24.60 15.02 0.02
N ALA A 28 -25.47 15.47 0.92
CA ALA A 28 -25.45 15.09 2.34
C ALA A 28 -25.88 13.63 2.55
N GLN A 29 -26.80 13.11 1.74
CA GLN A 29 -27.24 11.72 1.78
C GLN A 29 -26.16 10.74 1.26
N TRP A 30 -25.32 11.17 0.32
CA TRP A 30 -24.19 10.38 -0.16
C TRP A 30 -23.06 10.23 0.88
N CYS A 31 -22.89 11.22 1.75
CA CYS A 31 -21.93 11.16 2.87
C CYS A 31 -22.44 10.37 4.09
N GLN A 32 -23.72 9.95 4.11
CA GLN A 32 -24.32 9.26 5.25
C GLN A 32 -24.42 7.74 5.10
N ASN A 33 -24.04 7.15 3.98
CA ASN A 33 -23.97 5.69 3.82
C ASN A 33 -22.80 5.12 4.64
N ARG A 34 -23.05 4.88 5.92
CA ARG A 34 -22.09 4.29 6.84
C ARG A 34 -22.34 2.78 6.93
N LEU A 35 -21.25 2.03 6.81
CA LEU A 35 -21.23 0.58 6.85
C LEU A 35 -21.24 0.08 8.30
N MET A 36 -21.81 -1.09 8.50
CA MET A 36 -21.57 -1.94 9.66
C MET A 36 -20.92 -3.22 9.18
N ILE A 37 -19.93 -3.72 9.90
CA ILE A 37 -19.33 -5.04 9.66
C ILE A 37 -19.92 -6.03 10.65
N ILE A 38 -20.57 -7.08 10.14
CA ILE A 38 -21.09 -8.20 10.92
C ILE A 38 -20.13 -9.36 10.73
N VAL A 39 -19.47 -9.75 11.81
CA VAL A 39 -18.49 -10.83 11.84
C VAL A 39 -19.21 -12.10 12.24
N MET A 40 -19.16 -13.11 11.39
CA MET A 40 -19.75 -14.41 11.65
C MET A 40 -18.82 -15.28 12.50
N ALA A 41 -19.38 -16.15 13.31
CA ALA A 41 -18.65 -17.15 14.07
C ALA A 41 -17.88 -18.11 13.12
N LEU A 42 -16.81 -18.73 13.62
CA LEU A 42 -15.95 -19.60 12.81
C LEU A 42 -16.69 -20.84 12.25
N ASP A 43 -17.71 -21.28 12.96
CA ASP A 43 -18.56 -22.42 12.65
C ASP A 43 -19.94 -22.02 12.08
N ALA A 44 -20.11 -20.74 11.70
CA ALA A 44 -21.36 -20.25 11.16
C ALA A 44 -21.75 -20.98 9.87
N THR A 45 -22.99 -21.49 9.84
CA THR A 45 -23.51 -22.21 8.66
C THR A 45 -23.95 -21.27 7.54
N ALA A 46 -24.11 -21.80 6.33
CA ALA A 46 -24.61 -21.03 5.19
C ALA A 46 -26.01 -20.48 5.44
N GLU A 47 -26.86 -21.20 6.18
CA GLU A 47 -28.20 -20.76 6.56
C GLU A 47 -28.16 -19.56 7.51
N GLN A 48 -27.25 -19.55 8.47
CA GLN A 48 -27.05 -18.43 9.40
C GLN A 48 -26.51 -17.18 8.69
N ILE A 49 -25.56 -17.35 7.75
CA ILE A 49 -25.06 -16.26 6.91
C ILE A 49 -26.19 -15.67 6.05
N ASN A 50 -27.00 -16.53 5.42
CA ASN A 50 -28.14 -16.09 4.61
C ASN A 50 -29.21 -15.38 5.45
N ALA A 51 -29.47 -15.83 6.68
CA ALA A 51 -30.42 -15.18 7.58
C ALA A 51 -30.01 -13.72 7.89
N VAL A 52 -28.71 -13.47 8.10
CA VAL A 52 -28.18 -12.10 8.28
C VAL A 52 -28.35 -11.27 7.01
N VAL A 53 -28.05 -11.85 5.85
CA VAL A 53 -28.20 -11.16 4.54
C VAL A 53 -29.66 -10.78 4.27
N GLU A 54 -30.61 -11.71 4.48
CA GLU A 54 -32.04 -11.44 4.32
C GLU A 54 -32.51 -10.36 5.31
N ARG A 55 -32.05 -10.40 6.58
CA ARG A 55 -32.38 -9.38 7.57
C ARG A 55 -31.92 -7.98 7.17
N LEU A 56 -30.74 -7.87 6.53
CA LEU A 56 -30.25 -6.60 5.96
C LEU A 56 -31.16 -6.11 4.83
N ARG A 57 -31.55 -7.01 3.93
CA ARG A 57 -32.45 -6.69 2.82
C ARG A 57 -33.83 -6.23 3.30
N ASP A 58 -34.40 -6.84 4.34
CA ASP A 58 -35.68 -6.48 4.93
C ASP A 58 -35.73 -5.02 5.40
N ILE A 59 -34.60 -4.45 5.82
CA ILE A 59 -34.48 -3.05 6.24
C ILE A 59 -33.99 -2.12 5.11
N GLY A 60 -33.92 -2.64 3.87
CA GLY A 60 -33.48 -1.87 2.71
C GLY A 60 -31.96 -1.60 2.66
N ALA A 61 -31.16 -2.42 3.37
CA ALA A 61 -29.70 -2.38 3.31
C ALA A 61 -29.15 -3.43 2.33
N ASP A 62 -28.04 -3.10 1.67
CA ASP A 62 -27.27 -4.03 0.86
C ASP A 62 -26.30 -4.84 1.74
N ALA A 63 -26.05 -6.09 1.36
CA ALA A 63 -25.13 -6.99 2.04
C ALA A 63 -24.01 -7.42 1.11
N HIS A 64 -22.77 -7.19 1.52
CA HIS A 64 -21.58 -7.72 0.85
C HIS A 64 -20.96 -8.82 1.70
N VAL A 65 -21.03 -10.07 1.22
CA VAL A 65 -20.49 -11.25 1.93
C VAL A 65 -19.06 -11.50 1.46
N SER A 66 -18.10 -11.45 2.37
CA SER A 66 -16.71 -11.81 2.14
C SER A 66 -16.39 -13.10 2.91
N GLN A 67 -16.03 -14.16 2.17
CA GLN A 67 -15.61 -15.44 2.74
C GLN A 67 -14.09 -15.51 2.76
N GLY A 68 -13.48 -15.29 3.93
CA GLY A 68 -12.06 -15.53 4.16
C GLY A 68 -11.75 -17.01 4.40
N GLN A 69 -10.48 -17.38 4.42
CA GLN A 69 -10.03 -18.76 4.68
C GLN A 69 -10.49 -19.32 6.03
N ARG A 70 -10.73 -18.47 7.02
CA ARG A 70 -11.13 -18.86 8.37
C ARG A 70 -12.46 -18.28 8.84
N ARG A 71 -12.96 -17.21 8.23
CA ARG A 71 -14.10 -16.47 8.76
C ARG A 71 -14.90 -15.78 7.67
N THR A 72 -16.22 -15.75 7.79
CA THR A 72 -17.11 -14.98 6.93
C THR A 72 -17.43 -13.65 7.59
N VAL A 73 -17.40 -12.58 6.80
CA VAL A 73 -17.71 -11.23 7.22
C VAL A 73 -18.77 -10.65 6.27
N ILE A 74 -19.77 -9.98 6.82
CA ILE A 74 -20.85 -9.35 6.04
C ILE A 74 -20.75 -7.83 6.23
N GLY A 75 -20.46 -7.12 5.13
CA GLY A 75 -20.53 -5.67 5.08
C GLY A 75 -21.97 -5.22 4.83
N ALA A 76 -22.57 -4.54 5.81
CA ALA A 76 -23.91 -3.97 5.69
C ALA A 76 -23.84 -2.53 5.18
N ILE A 77 -24.46 -2.23 4.04
CA ILE A 77 -24.45 -0.92 3.38
C ILE A 77 -25.88 -0.36 3.37
N GLY A 78 -26.13 0.76 4.05
CA GLY A 78 -27.46 1.35 4.11
C GLY A 78 -27.60 2.46 5.12
N ASP A 79 -28.84 2.76 5.52
CA ASP A 79 -29.13 3.72 6.58
C ASP A 79 -28.56 3.24 7.91
N ARG A 80 -27.60 4.01 8.45
CA ARG A 80 -26.91 3.68 9.70
C ARG A 80 -27.89 3.54 10.87
N GLY A 81 -28.89 4.42 10.94
CA GLY A 81 -29.85 4.44 12.03
C GLY A 81 -30.64 3.14 12.08
N LEU A 82 -31.09 2.64 10.92
CA LEU A 82 -31.81 1.38 10.82
C LEU A 82 -30.90 0.17 11.11
N ILE A 83 -29.67 0.17 10.55
CA ILE A 83 -28.72 -0.94 10.75
C ILE A 83 -28.30 -1.04 12.22
N GLN A 84 -28.01 0.06 12.90
CA GLN A 84 -27.55 0.06 14.30
C GLN A 84 -28.64 -0.27 15.33
N GLN A 85 -29.91 -0.11 14.97
CA GLN A 85 -31.01 -0.45 15.89
C GLN A 85 -31.25 -1.95 16.00
N LEU A 86 -30.72 -2.76 15.11
CA LEU A 86 -30.92 -4.21 15.15
C LEU A 86 -29.90 -4.89 16.06
N PRO A 87 -30.35 -5.86 16.89
CA PRO A 87 -29.48 -6.60 17.78
C PRO A 87 -28.75 -7.74 17.02
N TRP A 88 -27.81 -7.39 16.17
CA TRP A 88 -27.11 -8.36 15.31
C TRP A 88 -26.45 -9.48 16.08
N GLU A 89 -25.85 -9.17 17.25
CA GLU A 89 -25.19 -10.15 18.12
C GLU A 89 -26.16 -11.16 18.78
N ALA A 90 -27.47 -10.90 18.69
CA ALA A 90 -28.49 -11.83 19.13
C ALA A 90 -28.91 -12.83 18.02
N MET A 91 -28.43 -12.66 16.78
CA MET A 91 -28.66 -13.59 15.69
C MET A 91 -27.70 -14.77 15.74
N ASP A 92 -28.23 -15.97 15.52
CA ASP A 92 -27.44 -17.18 15.51
C ASP A 92 -26.29 -17.11 14.46
N GLY A 93 -25.09 -17.47 14.89
CA GLY A 93 -23.91 -17.46 14.03
C GLY A 93 -23.24 -16.07 13.89
N VAL A 94 -23.74 -15.02 14.53
CA VAL A 94 -23.06 -13.72 14.61
C VAL A 94 -22.19 -13.66 15.86
N GLU A 95 -20.90 -13.39 15.68
CA GLU A 95 -19.95 -13.23 16.80
C GLU A 95 -19.96 -11.78 17.31
N ARG A 96 -19.98 -10.80 16.40
CA ARG A 96 -20.03 -9.37 16.75
C ARG A 96 -20.49 -8.52 15.57
N ALA A 97 -21.02 -7.34 15.86
CA ALA A 97 -21.37 -6.32 14.88
C ALA A 97 -20.66 -5.00 15.21
N VAL A 98 -19.83 -4.50 14.29
CA VAL A 98 -18.98 -3.33 14.50
C VAL A 98 -19.40 -2.20 13.57
N PRO A 99 -19.83 -1.03 14.08
CA PRO A 99 -20.10 0.13 13.24
C PRO A 99 -18.81 0.69 12.66
N VAL A 100 -18.72 0.80 11.34
CA VAL A 100 -17.54 1.35 10.68
C VAL A 100 -17.63 2.88 10.73
N LEU A 101 -16.74 3.48 11.51
CA LEU A 101 -16.62 4.93 11.64
C LEU A 101 -15.64 5.53 10.62
N LYS A 102 -14.79 4.70 9.99
CA LYS A 102 -13.74 5.09 9.04
C LYS A 102 -14.17 4.82 7.60
N GLU A 103 -13.59 5.58 6.67
CA GLU A 103 -13.87 5.43 5.23
C GLU A 103 -13.27 4.13 4.67
N PHE A 104 -12.06 3.73 5.12
CA PHE A 104 -11.44 2.43 4.81
C PHE A 104 -11.98 1.34 5.76
N LYS A 105 -12.21 0.15 5.22
CA LYS A 105 -12.98 -0.92 5.89
C LYS A 105 -12.22 -2.22 5.92
N PHE A 106 -11.98 -2.79 4.74
CA PHE A 106 -11.36 -4.11 4.59
C PHE A 106 -9.88 -4.12 4.99
N VAL A 107 -9.18 -3.00 4.82
CA VAL A 107 -7.79 -2.85 5.28
C VAL A 107 -7.67 -2.48 6.76
N SER A 108 -8.79 -2.35 7.50
CA SER A 108 -8.77 -1.94 8.91
C SER A 108 -8.59 -3.10 9.88
N ARG A 109 -8.07 -2.81 11.08
CA ARG A 109 -8.04 -3.74 12.21
C ARG A 109 -9.43 -4.17 12.68
N GLU A 110 -10.45 -3.37 12.40
CA GLU A 110 -11.84 -3.72 12.70
C GLU A 110 -12.31 -4.91 11.85
N PHE A 111 -11.78 -5.03 10.61
CA PHE A 111 -12.06 -6.15 9.73
C PHE A 111 -11.21 -7.38 10.06
N GLN A 112 -9.89 -7.20 10.24
CA GLN A 112 -8.95 -8.27 10.58
C GLN A 112 -8.07 -7.83 11.75
N ALA A 113 -8.15 -8.52 12.89
CA ALA A 113 -7.41 -8.19 14.10
C ALA A 113 -5.93 -8.61 14.02
N GLU A 114 -5.65 -9.74 13.38
CA GLU A 114 -4.31 -10.30 13.22
C GLU A 114 -3.54 -9.60 12.09
N ASP A 115 -2.22 -9.47 12.22
CA ASP A 115 -1.34 -8.94 11.18
C ASP A 115 -1.42 -9.81 9.92
N SER A 116 -1.47 -9.16 8.76
CA SER A 116 -1.27 -9.84 7.48
C SER A 116 0.19 -10.21 7.28
N VAL A 117 0.41 -11.39 6.71
CA VAL A 117 1.71 -11.81 6.18
C VAL A 117 1.58 -11.93 4.68
N ILE A 118 2.32 -11.12 3.95
CA ILE A 118 2.30 -11.09 2.48
C ILE A 118 3.49 -11.90 1.96
N ASP A 119 3.21 -12.91 1.16
CA ASP A 119 4.26 -13.71 0.51
C ASP A 119 4.70 -13.08 -0.80
N VAL A 120 5.98 -12.75 -0.92
CA VAL A 120 6.59 -12.27 -2.15
C VAL A 120 7.50 -13.37 -2.71
N SER A 121 6.93 -14.29 -3.47
CA SER A 121 7.64 -15.42 -4.07
C SER A 121 8.53 -16.19 -3.07
N GLY A 122 7.96 -16.53 -1.91
CA GLY A 122 8.63 -17.26 -0.82
C GLY A 122 9.28 -16.37 0.24
N VAL A 123 9.22 -15.04 0.10
CA VAL A 123 9.68 -14.09 1.12
C VAL A 123 8.50 -13.50 1.88
N PRO A 124 8.28 -13.88 3.16
CA PRO A 124 7.18 -13.34 3.96
C PRO A 124 7.49 -11.90 4.43
N VAL A 125 6.49 -11.01 4.36
CA VAL A 125 6.56 -9.63 4.82
C VAL A 125 5.41 -9.35 5.80
N GLY A 126 5.72 -8.84 6.98
CA GLY A 126 4.71 -8.58 8.02
C GLY A 126 4.51 -9.74 8.99
N GLY A 127 3.66 -9.57 10.01
CA GLY A 127 3.39 -10.60 11.01
C GLY A 127 4.62 -11.03 11.81
N GLY A 128 5.57 -10.12 12.04
CA GLY A 128 6.85 -10.40 12.70
C GLY A 128 8.01 -10.74 11.73
N ASN A 129 7.74 -10.90 10.43
CA ASN A 129 8.77 -11.09 9.42
C ASN A 129 9.23 -9.74 8.89
N PHE A 130 10.55 -9.53 8.82
CA PHE A 130 11.16 -8.30 8.32
C PHE A 130 11.78 -8.53 6.94
N ALA A 131 11.42 -7.69 5.96
CA ALA A 131 11.95 -7.79 4.60
C ALA A 131 12.88 -6.63 4.26
N MET A 132 14.16 -6.93 3.99
CA MET A 132 15.09 -5.97 3.43
C MET A 132 15.02 -5.98 1.90
N MET A 133 14.54 -4.88 1.34
CA MET A 133 14.45 -4.66 -0.11
C MET A 133 15.53 -3.65 -0.50
N ALA A 134 16.49 -4.06 -1.34
CA ALA A 134 17.60 -3.18 -1.72
C ALA A 134 18.03 -3.37 -3.18
N GLY A 135 18.67 -2.35 -3.75
CA GLY A 135 19.18 -2.34 -5.13
C GLY A 135 19.18 -0.93 -5.71
N PRO A 136 19.46 -0.77 -7.00
CA PRO A 136 19.58 0.54 -7.62
C PRO A 136 18.21 1.24 -7.79
N CYS A 137 18.18 2.57 -7.71
CA CYS A 137 16.95 3.34 -7.95
C CYS A 137 16.36 3.10 -9.35
N ALA A 138 17.21 2.91 -10.35
CA ALA A 138 16.82 2.54 -11.71
C ALA A 138 17.74 1.47 -12.27
N VAL A 139 17.21 0.65 -13.16
CA VAL A 139 18.01 -0.23 -14.05
C VAL A 139 18.59 0.65 -15.14
N GLU A 140 19.91 0.81 -15.18
CA GLU A 140 20.61 1.69 -16.12
C GLU A 140 21.38 0.93 -17.19
N SER A 141 21.80 -0.28 -16.87
CA SER A 141 22.38 -1.30 -17.75
C SER A 141 22.33 -2.65 -17.04
N ARG A 142 22.55 -3.72 -17.81
CA ARG A 142 22.66 -5.08 -17.26
C ARG A 142 23.78 -5.19 -16.21
N ASP A 143 24.97 -4.73 -16.54
CA ASP A 143 26.15 -4.86 -15.67
C ASP A 143 25.99 -4.07 -14.37
N GLN A 144 25.42 -2.86 -14.43
CA GLN A 144 25.11 -2.05 -13.25
C GLN A 144 24.12 -2.77 -12.34
N LEU A 145 23.06 -3.35 -12.90
CA LEU A 145 22.04 -4.09 -12.13
C LEU A 145 22.65 -5.32 -11.46
N MET A 146 23.38 -6.16 -12.22
CA MET A 146 23.96 -7.40 -11.69
C MET A 146 24.95 -7.11 -10.56
N ALA A 147 25.86 -6.15 -10.72
CA ALA A 147 26.80 -5.76 -9.68
C ALA A 147 26.11 -5.28 -8.41
N SER A 148 25.03 -4.48 -8.53
CA SER A 148 24.24 -4.03 -7.40
C SER A 148 23.47 -5.18 -6.75
N ALA A 149 22.85 -6.06 -7.53
CA ALA A 149 22.03 -7.18 -7.04
C ALA A 149 22.87 -8.20 -6.25
N GLU A 150 24.05 -8.58 -6.76
CA GLU A 150 24.98 -9.47 -6.07
C GLU A 150 25.45 -8.87 -4.74
N ALA A 151 25.78 -7.57 -4.73
CA ALA A 151 26.26 -6.89 -3.54
C ALA A 151 25.20 -6.82 -2.43
N VAL A 152 23.95 -6.45 -2.79
CA VAL A 152 22.86 -6.35 -1.79
C VAL A 152 22.43 -7.72 -1.29
N GLN A 153 22.39 -8.75 -2.14
CA GLN A 153 22.09 -10.12 -1.74
C GLN A 153 23.13 -10.64 -0.72
N LYS A 154 24.41 -10.45 -1.00
CA LYS A 154 25.51 -10.86 -0.11
C LYS A 154 25.41 -10.20 1.25
N SER A 155 24.87 -8.98 1.33
CA SER A 155 24.69 -8.23 2.57
C SER A 155 23.40 -8.58 3.31
N GLY A 156 22.49 -9.38 2.71
CA GLY A 156 21.28 -9.88 3.34
C GLY A 156 19.98 -9.25 2.86
N ALA A 157 19.97 -8.55 1.71
CA ALA A 157 18.73 -8.19 1.07
C ALA A 157 18.01 -9.46 0.56
N VAL A 158 16.69 -9.51 0.76
CA VAL A 158 15.86 -10.67 0.38
C VAL A 158 14.96 -10.39 -0.82
N ILE A 159 14.76 -9.11 -1.19
CA ILE A 159 14.04 -8.68 -2.39
C ILE A 159 14.89 -7.64 -3.12
N LEU A 160 15.13 -7.86 -4.41
CA LEU A 160 15.83 -6.90 -5.27
C LEU A 160 14.86 -5.76 -5.64
N ARG A 161 15.30 -4.52 -5.47
CA ARG A 161 14.59 -3.37 -6.03
C ARG A 161 15.35 -2.81 -7.23
N GLY A 162 14.61 -2.40 -8.24
CA GLY A 162 15.14 -1.72 -9.42
C GLY A 162 13.98 -1.32 -10.33
N ASP A 163 13.99 -0.09 -10.86
CA ASP A 163 12.90 0.36 -11.71
C ASP A 163 13.30 0.36 -13.17
N ALA A 164 12.53 -0.35 -13.97
CA ALA A 164 12.62 -0.35 -15.42
C ALA A 164 11.91 0.87 -16.04
N PHE A 165 10.90 1.41 -15.34
CA PHE A 165 10.18 2.64 -15.70
C PHE A 165 10.35 3.69 -14.60
N LYS A 166 10.58 4.96 -14.98
CA LYS A 166 10.83 6.05 -14.01
C LYS A 166 9.93 7.24 -14.26
N PRO A 167 9.06 7.62 -13.30
CA PRO A 167 8.28 8.84 -13.39
C PRO A 167 9.19 10.05 -13.15
N ARG A 168 9.39 10.88 -14.17
CA ARG A 168 10.28 12.06 -14.08
C ARG A 168 9.49 13.34 -14.22
N THR A 169 9.89 14.37 -13.45
CA THR A 169 9.31 15.71 -13.56
C THR A 169 9.71 16.35 -14.89
N SER A 170 10.94 16.11 -15.37
CA SER A 170 11.40 16.58 -16.67
C SER A 170 11.30 15.48 -17.72
N PRO A 171 10.69 15.73 -18.88
CA PRO A 171 10.61 14.73 -19.97
C PRO A 171 11.97 14.43 -20.60
N TYR A 172 12.98 15.25 -20.35
CA TYR A 172 14.35 15.05 -20.86
C TYR A 172 15.23 14.19 -19.94
N SER A 173 14.75 13.86 -18.74
CA SER A 173 15.46 12.97 -17.83
C SER A 173 15.33 11.51 -18.27
N PHE A 174 16.26 10.67 -17.81
CA PHE A 174 16.22 9.22 -18.06
C PHE A 174 14.89 8.62 -17.58
N GLN A 175 14.14 7.99 -18.48
CA GLN A 175 12.79 7.44 -18.23
C GLN A 175 12.79 5.97 -17.81
N GLY A 176 13.95 5.32 -17.79
CA GLY A 176 14.11 3.88 -17.62
C GLY A 176 14.40 3.19 -18.95
N LEU A 177 14.66 1.87 -18.87
CA LEU A 177 14.91 1.01 -20.04
C LEU A 177 13.64 0.31 -20.56
N GLY A 178 12.51 0.51 -19.88
CA GLY A 178 11.26 -0.17 -20.25
C GLY A 178 11.35 -1.68 -20.10
N GLU A 179 10.81 -2.41 -21.05
CA GLU A 179 10.78 -3.88 -21.01
C GLU A 179 12.18 -4.51 -20.97
N GLU A 180 13.18 -3.92 -21.63
CA GLU A 180 14.57 -4.37 -21.53
C GLU A 180 15.06 -4.37 -20.07
N GLY A 181 14.69 -3.34 -19.29
CA GLY A 181 14.99 -3.29 -17.87
C GLY A 181 14.29 -4.39 -17.05
N LEU A 182 13.05 -4.74 -17.41
CA LEU A 182 12.35 -5.88 -16.81
C LEU A 182 13.01 -7.22 -17.13
N GLN A 183 13.52 -7.38 -18.36
CA GLN A 183 14.25 -8.58 -18.76
C GLN A 183 15.56 -8.73 -17.96
N TYR A 184 16.29 -7.65 -17.72
CA TYR A 184 17.49 -7.68 -16.85
C TYR A 184 17.16 -8.02 -15.40
N LEU A 185 16.05 -7.51 -14.85
CA LEU A 185 15.57 -7.85 -13.51
C LEU A 185 15.19 -9.33 -13.41
N LYS A 186 14.51 -9.86 -14.43
CA LYS A 186 14.19 -11.29 -14.51
C LYS A 186 15.45 -12.14 -14.57
N GLU A 187 16.46 -11.76 -15.36
CA GLU A 187 17.74 -12.44 -15.41
C GLU A 187 18.43 -12.44 -14.03
N ALA A 188 18.46 -11.29 -13.33
CA ALA A 188 19.00 -11.19 -11.98
C ALA A 188 18.30 -12.12 -11.00
N ARG A 189 16.94 -12.19 -11.06
CA ARG A 189 16.14 -13.12 -10.25
C ARG A 189 16.53 -14.58 -10.52
N GLU A 190 16.66 -14.98 -11.79
CA GLU A 190 16.98 -16.34 -12.18
C GLU A 190 18.40 -16.76 -11.74
N LEU A 191 19.35 -15.84 -11.81
CA LEU A 191 20.75 -16.10 -11.41
C LEU A 191 20.94 -16.13 -9.91
N LEU A 192 20.25 -15.24 -9.17
CA LEU A 192 20.47 -15.04 -7.74
C LEU A 192 19.40 -15.72 -6.87
N GLY A 193 18.29 -16.16 -7.44
CA GLY A 193 17.16 -16.71 -6.69
C GLY A 193 16.46 -15.68 -5.80
N MET A 194 16.60 -14.38 -6.08
CA MET A 194 16.05 -13.27 -5.29
C MET A 194 14.89 -12.63 -6.03
N PRO A 195 13.64 -12.65 -5.47
CA PRO A 195 12.50 -11.98 -6.09
C PRO A 195 12.74 -10.49 -6.24
N PHE A 196 12.02 -9.84 -7.17
CA PHE A 196 12.21 -8.41 -7.40
C PHE A 196 10.91 -7.61 -7.44
N ILE A 197 11.04 -6.34 -7.07
CA ILE A 197 9.99 -5.33 -7.14
C ILE A 197 10.21 -4.40 -8.33
N ALA A 198 9.15 -4.10 -9.08
CA ALA A 198 9.18 -3.13 -10.17
C ALA A 198 8.02 -2.14 -10.09
N GLU A 199 8.28 -0.86 -10.45
CA GLU A 199 7.27 0.19 -10.50
C GLU A 199 6.46 0.12 -11.79
N VAL A 200 5.13 0.25 -11.66
CA VAL A 200 4.21 0.47 -12.77
C VAL A 200 3.72 1.92 -12.76
N LEU A 201 3.66 2.55 -13.93
CA LEU A 201 3.30 3.98 -14.06
C LEU A 201 1.92 4.20 -14.69
N ASP A 202 1.55 3.35 -15.63
CA ASP A 202 0.34 3.49 -16.45
C ASP A 202 -0.51 2.23 -16.33
N PRO A 203 -1.85 2.35 -16.26
CA PRO A 203 -2.75 1.19 -16.25
C PRO A 203 -2.53 0.22 -17.42
N ARG A 204 -2.08 0.72 -18.57
CA ARG A 204 -1.81 -0.09 -19.78
C ARG A 204 -0.60 -1.01 -19.65
N ASP A 205 0.32 -0.69 -18.73
CA ASP A 205 1.55 -1.44 -18.51
C ASP A 205 1.44 -2.44 -17.35
N VAL A 206 0.27 -2.49 -16.68
CA VAL A 206 0.07 -3.34 -15.49
C VAL A 206 0.26 -4.82 -15.83
N GLU A 207 -0.32 -5.30 -16.94
CA GLU A 207 -0.19 -6.68 -17.37
C GLU A 207 1.28 -7.02 -17.65
N LEU A 208 1.98 -6.19 -18.43
CA LEU A 208 3.40 -6.36 -18.75
C LEU A 208 4.26 -6.42 -17.47
N VAL A 209 4.11 -5.46 -16.56
CA VAL A 209 4.91 -5.43 -15.32
C VAL A 209 4.60 -6.64 -14.43
N SER A 210 3.32 -7.06 -14.36
CA SER A 210 2.86 -8.21 -13.56
C SER A 210 3.44 -9.55 -14.07
N GLU A 211 3.67 -9.65 -15.37
CA GLU A 211 4.27 -10.85 -15.99
C GLU A 211 5.73 -11.06 -15.53
N TYR A 212 6.47 -9.98 -15.29
CA TYR A 212 7.87 -10.02 -14.88
C TYR A 212 8.07 -9.96 -13.37
N ALA A 213 7.43 -9.00 -12.69
CA ALA A 213 7.69 -8.68 -11.28
C ALA A 213 7.08 -9.71 -10.31
N ASP A 214 7.74 -9.90 -9.18
CA ASP A 214 7.23 -10.67 -8.03
C ASP A 214 6.43 -9.78 -7.07
N LEU A 215 6.71 -8.47 -7.05
CA LEU A 215 6.04 -7.45 -6.27
C LEU A 215 5.84 -6.19 -7.14
N ILE A 216 4.59 -5.79 -7.35
CA ILE A 216 4.28 -4.59 -8.13
C ILE A 216 4.35 -3.37 -7.21
N ARG A 217 5.02 -2.30 -7.65
CA ARG A 217 5.08 -1.07 -6.87
C ARG A 217 4.25 0.05 -7.48
N VAL A 218 3.38 0.64 -6.64
CA VAL A 218 2.74 1.92 -6.91
C VAL A 218 3.59 3.04 -6.33
N GLY A 219 4.18 3.85 -7.19
CA GLY A 219 4.98 5.00 -6.77
C GLY A 219 4.14 6.11 -6.15
N THR A 220 4.79 6.96 -5.37
CA THR A 220 4.19 8.09 -4.63
C THR A 220 3.29 8.99 -5.48
N ARG A 221 3.67 9.25 -6.74
CA ARG A 221 2.88 10.11 -7.65
C ARG A 221 1.58 9.46 -8.11
N ASN A 222 1.51 8.14 -8.04
CA ASN A 222 0.37 7.33 -8.48
C ASN A 222 -0.51 6.82 -7.34
N MET A 223 -0.25 7.18 -6.07
CA MET A 223 -1.10 6.77 -4.95
C MET A 223 -2.57 7.17 -5.15
N ALA A 224 -2.83 8.32 -5.74
CA ALA A 224 -4.18 8.81 -6.03
C ALA A 224 -4.64 8.53 -7.47
N ASN A 225 -3.92 7.70 -8.22
CA ASN A 225 -4.34 7.24 -9.54
C ASN A 225 -5.28 6.04 -9.40
N PHE A 226 -6.53 6.30 -9.04
CA PHE A 226 -7.52 5.25 -8.73
C PHE A 226 -7.81 4.31 -9.90
N THR A 227 -7.60 4.75 -11.15
CA THR A 227 -7.69 3.87 -12.33
C THR A 227 -6.56 2.84 -12.32
N LEU A 228 -5.33 3.27 -12.03
CA LEU A 228 -4.19 2.39 -11.89
C LEU A 228 -4.36 1.43 -10.70
N LEU A 229 -4.83 1.94 -9.54
CA LEU A 229 -5.04 1.12 -8.35
C LEU A 229 -6.07 0.00 -8.61
N ARG A 230 -7.14 0.29 -9.33
CA ARG A 230 -8.13 -0.72 -9.71
C ARG A 230 -7.55 -1.78 -10.64
N GLU A 231 -6.76 -1.37 -11.63
CA GLU A 231 -6.16 -2.31 -12.57
C GLU A 231 -5.14 -3.24 -11.89
N ILE A 232 -4.33 -2.68 -10.98
CA ILE A 232 -3.41 -3.45 -10.13
C ILE A 232 -4.18 -4.37 -9.17
N GLY A 233 -5.30 -3.91 -8.63
CA GLY A 233 -6.16 -4.72 -7.75
C GLY A 233 -6.76 -5.97 -8.39
N ARG A 234 -6.74 -6.07 -9.72
CA ARG A 234 -7.18 -7.26 -10.48
C ARG A 234 -6.06 -8.26 -10.74
N GLN A 235 -4.82 -7.90 -10.40
CA GLN A 235 -3.66 -8.78 -10.55
C GLN A 235 -3.51 -9.68 -9.31
N GLU A 236 -2.86 -10.84 -9.50
CA GLU A 236 -2.58 -11.78 -8.41
C GLU A 236 -1.26 -11.48 -7.67
N LYS A 237 -0.44 -10.57 -8.20
CA LYS A 237 0.87 -10.23 -7.62
C LYS A 237 0.70 -9.31 -6.41
N PRO A 238 1.48 -9.50 -5.34
CA PRO A 238 1.51 -8.57 -4.21
C PRO A 238 1.83 -7.13 -4.66
N VAL A 239 1.33 -6.16 -3.90
CA VAL A 239 1.45 -4.73 -4.23
C VAL A 239 2.13 -3.97 -3.11
N LEU A 240 3.16 -3.20 -3.42
CA LEU A 240 3.75 -2.21 -2.52
C LEU A 240 3.21 -0.82 -2.87
N LEU A 241 2.42 -0.25 -1.96
CA LEU A 241 1.78 1.06 -2.13
C LEU A 241 2.54 2.14 -1.38
N LYS A 242 3.27 3.00 -2.10
CA LYS A 242 3.96 4.16 -1.52
C LYS A 242 3.00 5.29 -1.17
N ARG A 243 3.17 5.89 0.02
CA ARG A 243 2.42 7.06 0.45
C ARG A 243 2.63 8.26 -0.48
N GLY A 244 1.57 9.00 -0.74
CA GLY A 244 1.58 10.26 -1.50
C GLY A 244 2.35 11.38 -0.78
N PHE A 245 2.89 12.35 -1.52
CA PHE A 245 3.71 13.44 -0.97
C PHE A 245 3.02 14.28 0.10
N THR A 246 1.69 14.42 0.03
CA THR A 246 0.88 15.23 0.95
C THR A 246 -0.29 14.44 1.50
N ALA A 247 -0.26 13.12 1.34
CA ALA A 247 -1.35 12.24 1.75
C ALA A 247 -1.39 12.08 3.27
N THR A 248 -2.58 12.20 3.83
CA THR A 248 -2.87 11.77 5.19
C THR A 248 -2.78 10.26 5.29
N VAL A 249 -2.74 9.71 6.50
CA VAL A 249 -2.81 8.26 6.73
C VAL A 249 -4.14 7.70 6.22
N ASP A 250 -5.25 8.41 6.43
CA ASP A 250 -6.58 7.98 5.97
C ASP A 250 -6.67 7.92 4.43
N GLU A 251 -6.14 8.92 3.72
CA GLU A 251 -6.08 8.89 2.24
C GLU A 251 -5.21 7.73 1.73
N TRP A 252 -4.13 7.41 2.44
CA TRP A 252 -3.24 6.30 2.07
C TRP A 252 -3.91 4.94 2.30
N LEU A 253 -4.62 4.76 3.43
CA LEU A 253 -5.41 3.56 3.69
C LEU A 253 -6.60 3.42 2.73
N ASN A 254 -7.26 4.53 2.37
CA ASN A 254 -8.29 4.53 1.33
C ASN A 254 -7.74 4.12 -0.05
N ALA A 255 -6.52 4.51 -0.39
CA ALA A 255 -5.88 4.07 -1.62
C ALA A 255 -5.62 2.54 -1.61
N ALA A 256 -5.22 1.97 -0.46
CA ALA A 256 -5.11 0.52 -0.30
C ALA A 256 -6.48 -0.18 -0.43
N GLU A 257 -7.55 0.42 0.10
CA GLU A 257 -8.93 -0.08 -0.01
C GLU A 257 -9.37 -0.20 -1.48
N TYR A 258 -8.94 0.70 -2.38
CA TYR A 258 -9.22 0.57 -3.82
C TYR A 258 -8.62 -0.69 -4.44
N ILE A 259 -7.39 -1.04 -4.05
CA ILE A 259 -6.71 -2.27 -4.50
C ILE A 259 -7.43 -3.48 -3.92
N TYR A 260 -7.67 -3.48 -2.61
CA TYR A 260 -8.30 -4.58 -1.88
C TYR A 260 -9.68 -4.92 -2.44
N LYS A 261 -10.50 -3.90 -2.76
CA LYS A 261 -11.85 -4.05 -3.28
C LYS A 261 -11.92 -4.74 -4.64
N GLU A 262 -10.89 -4.62 -5.47
CA GLU A 262 -10.84 -5.28 -6.79
C GLU A 262 -10.41 -6.75 -6.69
N GLY A 263 -9.99 -7.23 -5.50
CA GLY A 263 -9.70 -8.64 -5.21
C GLY A 263 -8.26 -8.95 -4.79
N ASN A 264 -7.33 -8.00 -4.91
CA ASN A 264 -5.97 -8.20 -4.45
C ASN A 264 -5.82 -7.78 -2.98
N HIS A 265 -5.61 -8.74 -2.12
CA HIS A 265 -5.50 -8.55 -0.68
C HIS A 265 -4.04 -8.45 -0.19
N ASP A 266 -3.08 -8.75 -1.06
CA ASP A 266 -1.65 -8.81 -0.75
C ASP A 266 -1.00 -7.44 -0.92
N ILE A 267 -1.23 -6.55 0.05
CA ILE A 267 -0.81 -5.15 0.01
C ILE A 267 0.21 -4.87 1.11
N ILE A 268 1.33 -4.27 0.74
CA ILE A 268 2.38 -3.77 1.63
C ILE A 268 2.36 -2.24 1.56
N MET A 269 2.20 -1.58 2.71
CA MET A 269 2.24 -0.13 2.81
C MET A 269 3.70 0.35 2.88
N CYS A 270 4.05 1.47 2.22
CA CYS A 270 5.41 2.00 2.25
C CYS A 270 5.42 3.50 2.59
N GLU A 271 5.83 3.84 3.82
CA GLU A 271 6.13 5.21 4.21
C GLU A 271 7.44 5.67 3.55
N ARG A 272 7.48 6.87 2.97
CA ARG A 272 8.61 7.39 2.22
C ARG A 272 8.86 8.90 2.40
N GLY A 273 8.27 9.48 3.42
CA GLY A 273 8.32 10.90 3.72
C GLY A 273 7.23 11.71 3.00
N ILE A 274 6.81 12.76 3.64
CA ILE A 274 5.83 13.73 3.16
C ILE A 274 6.49 15.10 2.92
N ARG A 275 5.89 15.91 2.07
CA ARG A 275 6.30 17.30 1.88
C ARG A 275 5.90 18.13 3.08
N THR A 276 6.88 18.82 3.64
CA THR A 276 6.69 19.80 4.70
C THR A 276 7.35 21.13 4.29
N TYR A 277 7.33 22.09 5.19
CA TYR A 277 8.06 23.36 5.00
C TYR A 277 9.58 23.22 5.20
N GLU A 278 10.07 22.07 5.71
CA GLU A 278 11.50 21.86 6.00
C GLU A 278 12.30 21.60 4.71
N PRO A 279 13.26 22.47 4.34
CA PRO A 279 14.03 22.31 3.11
C PRO A 279 15.31 21.49 3.26
N SER A 280 15.73 21.14 4.49
CA SER A 280 16.99 20.43 4.76
C SER A 280 16.93 18.95 4.36
N THR A 281 15.73 18.44 4.12
CA THR A 281 15.50 17.09 3.62
C THR A 281 14.63 17.12 2.37
N ARG A 282 14.77 16.12 1.52
CA ARG A 282 13.92 16.00 0.32
C ARG A 282 12.44 15.88 0.69
N ASN A 283 12.15 15.08 1.71
CA ASN A 283 10.83 14.94 2.35
C ASN A 283 11.07 14.61 3.83
N THR A 284 10.14 15.00 4.69
CA THR A 284 10.20 14.65 6.10
C THR A 284 9.66 13.24 6.29
N LEU A 285 10.49 12.31 6.79
CA LEU A 285 10.02 10.98 7.15
C LEU A 285 9.03 11.08 8.32
N ASP A 286 7.78 10.70 8.06
CA ASP A 286 6.76 10.60 9.10
C ASP A 286 6.84 9.22 9.77
N ILE A 287 7.82 9.09 10.66
CA ILE A 287 8.05 7.82 11.36
C ILE A 287 6.85 7.43 12.23
N SER A 288 6.08 8.42 12.72
CA SER A 288 4.87 8.19 13.51
C SER A 288 3.79 7.46 12.70
N ALA A 289 3.74 7.70 11.38
CA ALA A 289 2.75 7.05 10.52
C ALA A 289 2.88 5.53 10.53
N VAL A 290 4.07 4.97 10.74
CA VAL A 290 4.28 3.51 10.87
C VAL A 290 3.45 2.97 12.03
N ALA A 291 3.60 3.52 13.22
CA ALA A 291 2.85 3.08 14.41
C ALA A 291 1.35 3.33 14.25
N VAL A 292 0.96 4.48 13.67
CA VAL A 292 -0.45 4.82 13.42
C VAL A 292 -1.10 3.83 12.46
N VAL A 293 -0.46 3.50 11.33
CA VAL A 293 -0.99 2.52 10.37
C VAL A 293 -1.09 1.14 11.00
N LYS A 294 -0.07 0.70 11.73
CA LYS A 294 -0.11 -0.61 12.44
C LYS A 294 -1.22 -0.69 13.49
N GLN A 295 -1.62 0.43 14.09
CA GLN A 295 -2.79 0.50 14.99
C GLN A 295 -4.12 0.47 14.23
N LEU A 296 -4.18 1.06 13.03
CA LEU A 296 -5.40 1.21 12.26
C LEU A 296 -5.68 0.08 11.28
N SER A 297 -4.63 -0.59 10.79
CA SER A 297 -4.65 -1.57 9.70
C SER A 297 -3.90 -2.84 10.08
N HIS A 298 -4.30 -3.96 9.48
CA HIS A 298 -3.61 -5.24 9.57
C HIS A 298 -2.49 -5.40 8.52
N LEU A 299 -2.39 -4.46 7.56
CA LEU A 299 -1.41 -4.53 6.48
C LEU A 299 0.01 -4.26 6.98
N PRO A 300 1.03 -4.95 6.46
CA PRO A 300 2.42 -4.67 6.81
C PRO A 300 2.86 -3.29 6.32
N VAL A 301 3.75 -2.66 7.08
CA VAL A 301 4.27 -1.31 6.79
C VAL A 301 5.79 -1.35 6.72
N ILE A 302 6.34 -1.01 5.56
CA ILE A 302 7.78 -0.81 5.37
C ILE A 302 8.12 0.67 5.24
N VAL A 303 9.41 1.00 5.34
CA VAL A 303 9.90 2.38 5.23
C VAL A 303 10.95 2.50 4.13
N ASP A 304 10.87 3.59 3.37
CA ASP A 304 11.86 4.00 2.37
C ASP A 304 12.66 5.22 2.88
N PRO A 305 13.79 5.01 3.58
CA PRO A 305 14.61 6.08 4.11
C PRO A 305 15.37 6.85 3.01
N SER A 306 15.65 6.21 1.88
CA SER A 306 16.38 6.82 0.76
C SER A 306 15.58 7.95 0.13
N HIS A 307 14.31 7.69 -0.22
CA HIS A 307 13.46 8.69 -0.87
C HIS A 307 12.83 9.67 0.12
N SER A 308 12.85 9.40 1.43
CA SER A 308 12.43 10.37 2.44
C SER A 308 13.52 11.42 2.66
N GLY A 309 14.69 11.04 3.16
CA GLY A 309 15.79 11.94 3.46
C GLY A 309 16.39 12.61 2.22
N GLY A 310 16.57 11.85 1.14
CA GLY A 310 17.13 12.32 -0.13
C GLY A 310 18.63 12.54 -0.11
N HIS A 311 19.32 12.19 0.98
CA HIS A 311 20.76 12.27 1.18
C HIS A 311 21.29 10.99 1.79
N ARG A 312 22.45 10.51 1.30
CA ARG A 312 23.08 9.27 1.75
C ARG A 312 23.29 9.22 3.26
N TYR A 313 23.78 10.31 3.87
CA TYR A 313 24.06 10.36 5.31
C TYR A 313 22.82 10.23 6.21
N LEU A 314 21.61 10.43 5.67
CA LEU A 314 20.35 10.28 6.40
C LEU A 314 19.81 8.86 6.34
N VAL A 315 20.19 8.05 5.35
CA VAL A 315 19.63 6.71 5.15
C VAL A 315 19.83 5.82 6.38
N GLY A 316 21.05 5.75 6.91
CA GLY A 316 21.36 4.94 8.09
C GLY A 316 20.55 5.34 9.33
N PRO A 317 20.60 6.61 9.80
CA PRO A 317 19.79 7.07 10.93
C PRO A 317 18.28 6.81 10.76
N LEU A 318 17.71 7.07 9.58
CA LEU A 318 16.29 6.88 9.32
C LEU A 318 15.90 5.39 9.23
N ALA A 319 16.77 4.53 8.67
CA ALA A 319 16.59 3.09 8.66
C ALA A 319 16.56 2.50 10.07
N LYS A 320 17.48 2.93 10.95
CA LYS A 320 17.53 2.52 12.35
C LYS A 320 16.27 2.92 13.11
N ALA A 321 15.79 4.15 12.90
CA ALA A 321 14.53 4.63 13.48
C ALA A 321 13.32 3.80 12.99
N ALA A 322 13.31 3.40 11.72
CA ALA A 322 12.25 2.58 11.15
C ALA A 322 12.19 1.17 11.75
N VAL A 323 13.33 0.52 11.97
CA VAL A 323 13.39 -0.77 12.69
C VAL A 323 12.91 -0.60 14.13
N ALA A 324 13.38 0.45 14.81
CA ALA A 324 13.03 0.69 16.21
C ALA A 324 11.53 0.97 16.45
N ILE A 325 10.83 1.59 15.49
CA ILE A 325 9.37 1.84 15.57
C ILE A 325 8.53 0.60 15.20
N GLY A 326 9.17 -0.49 14.72
CA GLY A 326 8.49 -1.72 14.36
C GLY A 326 8.00 -1.79 12.91
N ALA A 327 8.72 -1.17 11.97
CA ALA A 327 8.46 -1.38 10.54
C ALA A 327 8.71 -2.87 10.17
N ASP A 328 7.92 -3.37 9.22
CA ASP A 328 7.99 -4.76 8.73
C ASP A 328 9.04 -4.93 7.60
N GLY A 329 9.81 -3.88 7.30
CA GLY A 329 10.88 -3.91 6.31
C GLY A 329 11.38 -2.54 5.91
N LEU A 330 12.39 -2.54 5.05
CA LEU A 330 13.00 -1.34 4.48
C LEU A 330 13.14 -1.46 2.97
N LEU A 331 13.07 -0.31 2.27
CA LEU A 331 13.35 -0.19 0.85
C LEU A 331 14.50 0.81 0.64
N ILE A 332 15.70 0.33 0.29
CA ILE A 332 16.93 1.13 0.27
C ILE A 332 17.55 1.18 -1.13
N ASP A 333 17.97 2.38 -1.53
CA ASP A 333 18.73 2.58 -2.76
C ASP A 333 20.21 2.25 -2.53
N VAL A 334 20.75 1.32 -3.33
CA VAL A 334 22.17 0.93 -3.33
C VAL A 334 22.72 0.97 -4.75
N HIS A 335 23.86 1.60 -4.96
CA HIS A 335 24.49 1.72 -6.26
C HIS A 335 26.03 1.62 -6.13
N GLN A 336 26.69 0.87 -6.99
CA GLN A 336 28.15 0.67 -6.95
C GLN A 336 28.95 1.95 -7.24
N ALA A 337 28.38 2.89 -7.98
CA ALA A 337 29.01 4.18 -8.32
C ALA A 337 27.92 5.30 -8.32
N PRO A 338 27.46 5.74 -7.13
CA PRO A 338 26.34 6.68 -7.02
C PRO A 338 26.55 8.02 -7.71
N GLU A 339 27.79 8.43 -7.90
CA GLU A 339 28.18 9.67 -8.58
C GLU A 339 27.91 9.61 -10.11
N THR A 340 27.79 8.40 -10.67
CA THR A 340 27.48 8.18 -12.10
C THR A 340 26.02 7.82 -12.33
N ALA A 341 25.24 7.61 -11.26
CA ALA A 341 23.86 7.18 -11.34
C ALA A 341 23.01 8.18 -12.14
N LYS A 342 22.21 7.66 -13.07
CA LYS A 342 21.26 8.46 -13.87
C LYS A 342 20.06 8.95 -13.03
N VAL A 343 19.81 8.28 -11.89
CA VAL A 343 18.66 8.57 -11.03
C VAL A 343 19.08 8.48 -9.56
N ASP A 344 18.78 9.53 -8.79
CA ASP A 344 18.81 9.56 -7.31
C ASP A 344 20.16 9.13 -6.66
N GLY A 345 21.29 9.35 -7.33
CA GLY A 345 22.63 8.98 -6.82
C GLY A 345 22.99 9.63 -5.48
N ALA A 346 22.50 10.83 -5.19
CA ALA A 346 22.80 11.54 -3.94
C ALA A 346 22.31 10.80 -2.67
N GLN A 347 21.30 9.94 -2.80
CA GLN A 347 20.71 9.19 -1.69
C GLN A 347 21.13 7.71 -1.68
N ALA A 348 21.71 7.19 -2.77
CA ALA A 348 22.09 5.79 -2.86
C ALA A 348 23.32 5.49 -1.98
N LEU A 349 23.24 4.40 -1.22
CA LEU A 349 24.38 3.86 -0.47
C LEU A 349 25.37 3.20 -1.41
N LEU A 350 26.65 3.19 -1.02
CA LEU A 350 27.63 2.27 -1.58
C LEU A 350 27.36 0.85 -1.04
N PRO A 351 27.77 -0.22 -1.74
CA PRO A 351 27.62 -1.60 -1.27
C PRO A 351 28.22 -1.84 0.13
N ASP A 352 29.39 -1.29 0.40
CA ASP A 352 30.05 -1.45 1.71
C ASP A 352 29.30 -0.71 2.82
N ASP A 353 28.83 0.53 2.56
CA ASP A 353 27.99 1.29 3.50
C ASP A 353 26.68 0.53 3.81
N PHE A 354 26.12 -0.14 2.81
CA PHE A 354 24.92 -0.96 3.01
C PHE A 354 25.20 -2.20 3.85
N ALA A 355 26.34 -2.87 3.64
CA ALA A 355 26.74 -4.02 4.45
C ALA A 355 26.94 -3.64 5.92
N GLU A 356 27.63 -2.51 6.19
CA GLU A 356 27.80 -1.98 7.55
C GLU A 356 26.46 -1.63 8.19
N LEU A 357 25.56 -1.00 7.43
CA LEU A 357 24.21 -0.68 7.90
C LEU A 357 23.45 -1.95 8.28
N MET A 358 23.52 -3.02 7.49
CA MET A 358 22.84 -4.29 7.81
C MET A 358 23.31 -4.87 9.15
N ASP A 359 24.61 -4.79 9.46
CA ASP A 359 25.13 -5.25 10.76
C ASP A 359 24.62 -4.40 11.93
N GLU A 360 24.46 -3.09 11.73
CA GLU A 360 23.85 -2.21 12.74
C GLU A 360 22.35 -2.48 12.92
N LEU A 361 21.62 -2.72 11.82
CA LEU A 361 20.18 -2.99 11.87
C LEU A 361 19.87 -4.31 12.57
N ARG A 362 20.68 -5.35 12.37
CA ARG A 362 20.55 -6.63 13.10
C ARG A 362 20.64 -6.43 14.62
N LYS A 363 21.57 -5.62 15.11
CA LYS A 363 21.69 -5.31 16.55
C LYS A 363 20.47 -4.56 17.09
N ILE A 364 19.91 -3.64 16.30
CA ILE A 364 18.69 -2.93 16.70
C ILE A 364 17.50 -3.88 16.66
N GLY A 365 17.41 -4.73 15.63
CA GLY A 365 16.39 -5.76 15.51
C GLY A 365 16.35 -6.67 16.73
N GLU A 366 17.52 -7.19 17.17
CA GLU A 366 17.62 -7.97 18.41
C GLU A 366 17.08 -7.22 19.62
N ALA A 367 17.38 -5.92 19.75
CA ALA A 367 16.95 -5.11 20.89
C ALA A 367 15.43 -4.88 20.93
N VAL A 368 14.76 -4.92 19.77
CA VAL A 368 13.29 -4.72 19.65
C VAL A 368 12.52 -6.00 19.31
N GLY A 369 13.22 -7.15 19.27
CA GLY A 369 12.58 -8.46 19.03
C GLY A 369 12.24 -8.75 17.56
N VAL A 370 12.94 -8.12 16.61
CA VAL A 370 12.79 -8.33 15.16
C VAL A 370 14.03 -9.05 14.62
N SER A 371 13.84 -10.12 13.86
CA SER A 371 14.92 -10.83 13.16
C SER A 371 15.15 -10.20 11.78
N ILE A 372 16.41 -9.78 11.51
CA ILE A 372 16.82 -9.12 10.24
C ILE A 372 17.93 -9.94 9.56
#